data_f1382605c393c975d9759c2bbfd7bc98
#
_entry.id   f1382605c393c975d9759c2bbfd7bc98
#
_cell.length_a   1.000
_cell.length_b   1.000
_cell.length_c   1.000
_cell.angle_alpha   90.00
_cell.angle_beta   90.00
_cell.angle_gamma   90.00
#
_symmetry.space_group_name_H-M   'P 1'
#
loop_
_entity.id
_entity.type
_entity.pdbx_description
1 polymer ?
#
loop_
_entity_poly.entity_id
_entity_poly.type
_entity_poly.pdbx_seq_one_letter_code
_entity_poly.pdbx_strand_id
1 'polypeptide(L)'
;MADSDRRHLARVFNEVAELYDRVRPGYPDELFADLVAVTGMDERSSVLEVGCGTGQATRSLAALGCSVTAIEPGAEMAALARQRLATFGNVTVQTSTFEHWDDRGARFDVVVAASAWHWVDLPAGWQRAHDLLRPGGWMALLGNVVVRRPGEPEVYAETADLHERFSPGNPDWSHPPLADQVRSTDQGWGPGADPGGLFGPAIVRWYPTVQWFDGNGFADLLRSTSVYRRLDPDVREPLLNAIAARIRTRMGDRASRRYLSVLRVGHRTG
;
A
#
# COMPACT_ATOMS: atom_id res chain seq x y z
N MET A 1 13.60 -2.37 -10.39
CA MET A 1 12.53 -2.48 -11.41
C MET A 1 12.82 -1.45 -12.49
N ALA A 2 12.71 -1.82 -13.77
CA ALA A 2 12.98 -0.87 -14.87
C ALA A 2 11.93 0.26 -14.89
N ASP A 3 12.30 1.45 -15.38
CA ASP A 3 11.39 2.61 -15.47
C ASP A 3 10.16 2.33 -16.37
N SER A 4 10.34 1.51 -17.42
CA SER A 4 9.26 0.99 -18.26
C SER A 4 8.24 0.17 -17.49
N ASP A 5 8.68 -0.65 -16.54
CA ASP A 5 7.81 -1.53 -15.76
C ASP A 5 7.00 -0.72 -14.75
N ARG A 6 7.62 0.31 -14.14
CA ARG A 6 6.94 1.24 -13.23
C ARG A 6 5.81 2.00 -13.94
N ARG A 7 6.09 2.55 -15.13
CA ARG A 7 5.08 3.26 -15.95
C ARG A 7 3.96 2.35 -16.42
N HIS A 8 4.28 1.11 -16.80
CA HIS A 8 3.27 0.13 -17.19
C HIS A 8 2.32 -0.21 -16.02
N LEU A 9 2.86 -0.48 -14.84
CA LEU A 9 2.05 -0.82 -13.67
C LEU A 9 1.23 0.38 -13.16
N ALA A 10 1.76 1.60 -13.19
CA ALA A 10 0.99 2.80 -12.87
C ALA A 10 -0.25 2.94 -13.77
N ARG A 11 -0.11 2.66 -15.08
CA ARG A 11 -1.24 2.65 -16.02
C ARG A 11 -2.24 1.55 -15.69
N VAL A 12 -1.76 0.35 -15.35
CA VAL A 12 -2.60 -0.80 -14.98
C VAL A 12 -3.47 -0.52 -13.75
N PHE A 13 -2.94 0.16 -12.73
CA PHE A 13 -3.73 0.55 -11.56
C PHE A 13 -4.73 1.67 -11.87
N ASN A 14 -4.37 2.59 -12.75
CA ASN A 14 -5.25 3.66 -13.17
C ASN A 14 -6.56 3.13 -13.82
N GLU A 15 -6.46 2.05 -14.61
CA GLU A 15 -7.61 1.40 -15.29
C GLU A 15 -8.60 0.74 -14.31
N VAL A 16 -8.24 0.53 -13.07
CA VAL A 16 -9.07 -0.17 -12.05
C VAL A 16 -9.22 0.63 -10.76
N ALA A 17 -9.11 1.95 -10.84
CA ALA A 17 -9.13 2.84 -9.66
C ALA A 17 -10.35 2.61 -8.75
N GLU A 18 -11.55 2.52 -9.31
CA GLU A 18 -12.78 2.26 -8.54
C GLU A 18 -12.80 0.87 -7.89
N LEU A 19 -12.34 -0.15 -8.63
CA LEU A 19 -12.21 -1.50 -8.10
C LEU A 19 -11.18 -1.52 -6.96
N TYR A 20 -10.03 -0.90 -7.18
CA TYR A 20 -8.97 -0.78 -6.18
C TYR A 20 -9.50 -0.14 -4.89
N ASP A 21 -10.19 0.99 -4.99
CA ASP A 21 -10.76 1.71 -3.85
C ASP A 21 -11.74 0.85 -3.04
N ARG A 22 -12.58 0.07 -3.74
CA ARG A 22 -13.60 -0.77 -3.11
C ARG A 22 -13.05 -1.97 -2.35
N VAL A 23 -11.98 -2.60 -2.85
CA VAL A 23 -11.55 -3.93 -2.35
C VAL A 23 -10.24 -3.93 -1.58
N ARG A 24 -9.40 -2.89 -1.74
CA ARG A 24 -8.09 -2.85 -1.06
C ARG A 24 -8.24 -2.50 0.41
N PRO A 25 -7.41 -3.12 1.29
CA PRO A 25 -7.42 -2.79 2.70
C PRO A 25 -6.97 -1.35 2.92
N GLY A 26 -7.63 -0.66 3.83
CA GLY A 26 -7.09 0.52 4.48
C GLY A 26 -6.01 0.14 5.51
N TYR A 27 -5.80 1.03 6.45
CA TYR A 27 -4.91 0.84 7.59
C TYR A 27 -5.70 0.98 8.88
N PRO A 28 -5.36 0.23 9.94
CA PRO A 28 -6.08 0.32 11.21
C PRO A 28 -5.82 1.66 11.91
N ASP A 29 -6.79 2.13 12.67
CA ASP A 29 -6.73 3.43 13.37
C ASP A 29 -5.57 3.48 14.39
N GLU A 30 -5.25 2.33 15.01
CA GLU A 30 -4.13 2.20 15.93
C GLU A 30 -2.78 2.52 15.27
N LEU A 31 -2.64 2.25 13.97
CA LEU A 31 -1.44 2.59 13.22
C LEU A 31 -1.25 4.11 13.16
N PHE A 32 -2.33 4.87 12.92
CA PHE A 32 -2.26 6.33 12.87
C PHE A 32 -2.11 6.93 14.27
N ALA A 33 -2.71 6.34 15.29
CA ALA A 33 -2.50 6.74 16.68
C ALA A 33 -1.02 6.59 17.08
N ASP A 34 -0.38 5.50 16.69
CA ASP A 34 1.05 5.28 16.92
C ASP A 34 1.93 6.23 16.08
N LEU A 35 1.53 6.53 14.85
CA LEU A 35 2.23 7.54 14.02
C LEU A 35 2.22 8.90 14.74
N VAL A 36 1.07 9.34 15.24
CA VAL A 36 0.95 10.57 16.04
C VAL A 36 1.82 10.51 17.29
N ALA A 37 1.75 9.42 18.05
CA ALA A 37 2.50 9.26 19.30
C ALA A 37 4.02 9.31 19.09
N VAL A 38 4.52 8.77 17.95
CA VAL A 38 5.96 8.75 17.65
C VAL A 38 6.43 10.10 17.10
N THR A 39 5.66 10.71 16.19
CA THR A 39 6.08 11.94 15.48
C THR A 39 5.74 13.23 16.23
N GLY A 40 4.79 13.17 17.16
CA GLY A 40 4.23 14.35 17.81
C GLY A 40 3.41 15.25 16.88
N MET A 41 3.02 14.75 15.69
CA MET A 41 2.23 15.53 14.74
C MET A 41 0.85 15.89 15.30
N ASP A 42 0.36 17.04 14.94
CA ASP A 42 -0.92 17.60 15.38
C ASP A 42 -1.64 18.31 14.20
N GLU A 43 -2.71 19.05 14.49
CA GLU A 43 -3.49 19.83 13.51
C GLU A 43 -2.70 20.94 12.80
N ARG A 44 -1.55 21.38 13.35
CA ARG A 44 -0.67 22.41 12.76
C ARG A 44 0.39 21.79 11.86
N SER A 45 0.55 20.50 11.92
CA SER A 45 1.55 19.78 11.15
C SER A 45 1.21 19.75 9.67
N SER A 46 2.24 19.80 8.83
CA SER A 46 2.14 19.62 7.39
C SER A 46 2.69 18.26 6.99
N VAL A 47 1.90 17.50 6.23
CA VAL A 47 2.22 16.15 5.79
C VAL A 47 2.28 16.10 4.27
N LEU A 48 3.33 15.48 3.73
CA LEU A 48 3.40 15.08 2.33
C LEU A 48 3.12 13.59 2.24
N GLU A 49 2.10 13.18 1.48
CA GLU A 49 1.87 11.78 1.16
C GLU A 49 2.32 11.47 -0.26
N VAL A 50 3.25 10.53 -0.42
CA VAL A 50 3.82 10.09 -1.70
C VAL A 50 3.07 8.85 -2.20
N GLY A 51 2.43 8.95 -3.37
CA GLY A 51 1.65 7.88 -3.97
C GLY A 51 0.37 7.59 -3.21
N CYS A 52 -0.52 8.59 -3.08
CA CYS A 52 -1.73 8.48 -2.27
C CYS A 52 -2.79 7.51 -2.83
N GLY A 53 -2.64 7.07 -4.08
CA GLY A 53 -3.62 6.22 -4.74
C GLY A 53 -5.01 6.87 -4.78
N THR A 54 -6.01 6.16 -4.28
CA THR A 54 -7.40 6.66 -4.15
C THR A 54 -7.66 7.41 -2.84
N GLY A 55 -6.61 7.67 -2.02
CA GLY A 55 -6.70 8.47 -0.81
C GLY A 55 -7.04 7.69 0.47
N GLN A 56 -6.75 6.39 0.52
CA GLN A 56 -7.09 5.55 1.69
C GLN A 56 -6.35 5.99 2.96
N ALA A 57 -5.03 6.18 2.91
CA ALA A 57 -4.27 6.68 4.04
C ALA A 57 -4.44 8.20 4.20
N THR A 58 -4.57 8.94 3.09
CA THR A 58 -4.85 10.38 3.09
C THR A 58 -6.06 10.74 3.94
N ARG A 59 -7.14 9.95 3.85
CA ARG A 59 -8.36 10.16 4.64
C ARG A 59 -8.08 10.10 6.14
N SER A 60 -7.34 9.12 6.59
CA SER A 60 -6.98 8.98 8.00
C SER A 60 -6.07 10.10 8.46
N LEU A 61 -5.08 10.50 7.64
CA LEU A 61 -4.22 11.65 7.92
C LEU A 61 -5.02 12.95 8.00
N ALA A 62 -5.95 13.17 7.05
CA ALA A 62 -6.81 14.36 7.03
C ALA A 62 -7.73 14.45 8.27
N ALA A 63 -8.23 13.30 8.74
CA ALA A 63 -9.08 13.23 9.93
C ALA A 63 -8.34 13.60 11.23
N LEU A 64 -7.00 13.55 11.24
CA LEU A 64 -6.18 14.04 12.34
C LEU A 64 -6.10 15.58 12.39
N GLY A 65 -6.63 16.27 11.36
CA GLY A 65 -6.65 17.73 11.30
C GLY A 65 -5.43 18.38 10.63
N CYS A 66 -4.34 17.64 10.42
CA CYS A 66 -3.12 18.17 9.80
C CYS A 66 -3.33 18.55 8.33
N SER A 67 -2.52 19.49 7.81
CA SER A 67 -2.54 19.85 6.38
C SER A 67 -1.86 18.76 5.55
N VAL A 68 -2.57 18.16 4.58
CA VAL A 68 -2.05 17.07 3.75
C VAL A 68 -1.89 17.52 2.31
N THR A 69 -0.66 17.46 1.80
CA THR A 69 -0.37 17.49 0.37
C THR A 69 -0.16 16.05 -0.09
N ALA A 70 -1.01 15.56 -0.97
CA ALA A 70 -0.95 14.20 -1.50
C ALA A 70 -0.57 14.23 -2.98
N ILE A 71 0.39 13.43 -3.40
CA ILE A 71 0.80 13.31 -4.80
C ILE A 71 0.54 11.89 -5.31
N GLU A 72 0.05 11.80 -6.55
CA GLU A 72 -0.27 10.54 -7.20
C GLU A 72 -0.01 10.63 -8.71
N PRO A 73 0.80 9.73 -9.31
CA PRO A 73 1.09 9.77 -10.73
C PRO A 73 -0.07 9.35 -11.62
N GLY A 74 -0.97 8.47 -11.15
CA GLY A 74 -2.12 7.97 -11.88
C GLY A 74 -3.25 9.00 -11.93
N ALA A 75 -3.58 9.52 -13.11
CA ALA A 75 -4.57 10.59 -13.26
C ALA A 75 -5.96 10.19 -12.74
N GLU A 76 -6.42 8.97 -13.06
CA GLU A 76 -7.72 8.45 -12.61
C GLU A 76 -7.73 8.18 -11.09
N MET A 77 -6.62 7.64 -10.56
CA MET A 77 -6.45 7.46 -9.11
C MET A 77 -6.50 8.82 -8.39
N ALA A 78 -5.76 9.81 -8.89
CA ALA A 78 -5.76 11.15 -8.33
C ALA A 78 -7.13 11.84 -8.45
N ALA A 79 -7.85 11.63 -9.55
CA ALA A 79 -9.21 12.16 -9.72
C ALA A 79 -10.18 11.54 -8.70
N LEU A 80 -10.11 10.24 -8.51
CA LEU A 80 -10.93 9.54 -7.51
C LEU A 80 -10.55 9.97 -6.08
N ALA A 81 -9.25 10.15 -5.78
CA ALA A 81 -8.81 10.68 -4.51
C ALA A 81 -9.39 12.08 -4.23
N ARG A 82 -9.35 13.00 -5.20
CA ARG A 82 -9.98 14.34 -5.07
C ARG A 82 -11.46 14.23 -4.77
N GLN A 83 -12.18 13.35 -5.47
CA GLN A 83 -13.61 13.13 -5.23
C GLN A 83 -13.88 12.59 -3.82
N ARG A 84 -13.13 11.57 -3.39
CA ARG A 84 -13.29 10.93 -2.08
C ARG A 84 -12.92 11.84 -0.91
N LEU A 85 -12.00 12.76 -1.14
CA LEU A 85 -11.46 13.66 -0.12
C LEU A 85 -12.08 15.08 -0.19
N ALA A 86 -13.06 15.29 -1.05
CA ALA A 86 -13.66 16.62 -1.29
C ALA A 86 -14.26 17.30 -0.03
N THR A 87 -14.62 16.51 0.99
CA THR A 87 -15.13 17.03 2.27
C THR A 87 -14.04 17.49 3.23
N PHE A 88 -12.77 17.16 2.95
CA PHE A 88 -11.63 17.56 3.78
C PHE A 88 -11.03 18.86 3.22
N GLY A 89 -11.25 20.00 3.91
CA GLY A 89 -10.70 21.29 3.52
C GLY A 89 -9.18 21.42 3.72
N ASN A 90 -8.56 20.47 4.41
CA ASN A 90 -7.14 20.43 4.74
C ASN A 90 -6.32 19.50 3.82
N VAL A 91 -6.89 19.04 2.68
CA VAL A 91 -6.24 18.13 1.73
C VAL A 91 -6.08 18.78 0.36
N THR A 92 -4.89 18.65 -0.22
CA THR A 92 -4.63 18.99 -1.63
C THR A 92 -4.06 17.77 -2.35
N VAL A 93 -4.72 17.31 -3.42
CA VAL A 93 -4.24 16.20 -4.25
C VAL A 93 -3.68 16.72 -5.57
N GLN A 94 -2.41 16.39 -5.86
CA GLN A 94 -1.71 16.79 -7.09
C GLN A 94 -1.34 15.56 -7.93
N THR A 95 -1.53 15.66 -9.25
CA THR A 95 -1.14 14.59 -10.18
C THR A 95 0.30 14.80 -10.60
N SER A 96 1.21 14.01 -10.03
CA SER A 96 2.65 14.02 -10.35
C SER A 96 3.32 12.76 -9.84
N THR A 97 4.47 12.40 -10.41
CA THR A 97 5.40 11.48 -9.75
C THR A 97 6.16 12.23 -8.65
N PHE A 98 6.71 11.51 -7.68
CA PHE A 98 7.49 12.11 -6.60
C PHE A 98 8.75 12.80 -7.13
N GLU A 99 9.40 12.21 -8.14
CA GLU A 99 10.62 12.70 -8.75
C GLU A 99 10.44 14.04 -9.49
N HIS A 100 9.27 14.26 -10.12
CA HIS A 100 9.00 15.43 -10.97
C HIS A 100 8.04 16.44 -10.33
N TRP A 101 7.61 16.18 -9.10
CA TRP A 101 6.72 17.09 -8.41
C TRP A 101 7.41 18.44 -8.09
N ASP A 102 6.79 19.55 -8.50
CA ASP A 102 7.24 20.89 -8.16
C ASP A 102 6.78 21.26 -6.74
N ASP A 103 7.69 21.16 -5.78
CA ASP A 103 7.42 21.44 -4.36
C ASP A 103 7.30 22.94 -4.02
N ARG A 104 7.71 23.83 -4.93
CA ARG A 104 7.68 25.28 -4.76
C ARG A 104 8.32 25.76 -3.45
N GLY A 105 9.30 25.05 -2.98
CA GLY A 105 9.98 25.32 -1.71
C GLY A 105 9.21 24.89 -0.45
N ALA A 106 8.14 24.10 -0.60
CA ALA A 106 7.40 23.57 0.55
C ALA A 106 8.29 22.68 1.44
N ARG A 107 8.00 22.70 2.74
CA ARG A 107 8.66 21.85 3.73
C ARG A 107 7.61 21.24 4.64
N PHE A 108 7.84 19.98 5.04
CA PHE A 108 6.90 19.15 5.77
C PHE A 108 7.45 18.72 7.12
N ASP A 109 6.55 18.45 8.05
CA ASP A 109 6.87 17.88 9.33
C ASP A 109 6.97 16.35 9.24
N VAL A 110 6.14 15.74 8.36
CA VAL A 110 6.13 14.31 8.09
C VAL A 110 6.01 14.05 6.58
N VAL A 111 6.84 13.14 6.06
CA VAL A 111 6.65 12.52 4.73
C VAL A 111 6.15 11.10 4.93
N VAL A 112 5.04 10.77 4.30
CA VAL A 112 4.37 9.46 4.39
C VAL A 112 4.36 8.80 3.03
N ALA A 113 4.61 7.49 2.97
CA ALA A 113 4.32 6.68 1.78
C ALA A 113 3.59 5.39 2.21
N ALA A 114 2.34 5.25 1.77
CA ALA A 114 1.48 4.14 2.13
C ALA A 114 1.39 3.13 0.97
N SER A 115 2.11 2.00 1.08
CA SER A 115 2.26 0.98 0.02
C SER A 115 2.75 1.54 -1.32
N ALA A 116 3.51 2.63 -1.29
CA ALA A 116 3.93 3.35 -2.49
C ALA A 116 5.45 3.49 -2.65
N TRP A 117 6.23 3.43 -1.57
CA TRP A 117 7.65 3.76 -1.58
C TRP A 117 8.50 2.88 -2.52
N HIS A 118 8.09 1.64 -2.74
CA HIS A 118 8.76 0.73 -3.68
C HIS A 118 8.64 1.13 -5.17
N TRP A 119 7.80 2.14 -5.47
CA TRP A 119 7.67 2.73 -6.80
C TRP A 119 8.62 3.92 -7.03
N VAL A 120 9.14 4.51 -5.95
CA VAL A 120 10.04 5.65 -5.99
C VAL A 120 11.43 5.20 -6.44
N ASP A 121 12.15 6.07 -7.16
CA ASP A 121 13.52 5.82 -7.59
C ASP A 121 14.49 5.99 -6.41
N LEU A 122 15.07 4.89 -5.96
CA LEU A 122 16.01 4.87 -4.83
C LEU A 122 17.46 4.85 -5.36
N PRO A 123 18.43 5.55 -4.75
CA PRO A 123 18.39 6.30 -3.48
C PRO A 123 17.90 7.75 -3.61
N ALA A 124 17.68 8.27 -4.83
CA ALA A 124 17.29 9.67 -5.05
C ALA A 124 16.03 10.06 -4.29
N GLY A 125 15.06 9.14 -4.16
CA GLY A 125 13.83 9.35 -3.40
C GLY A 125 14.08 9.59 -1.91
N TRP A 126 15.03 8.88 -1.30
CA TRP A 126 15.39 9.10 0.09
C TRP A 126 15.99 10.48 0.30
N GLN A 127 16.91 10.90 -0.58
CA GLN A 127 17.49 12.25 -0.52
C GLN A 127 16.41 13.32 -0.68
N ARG A 128 15.50 13.15 -1.66
CA ARG A 128 14.42 14.10 -1.87
C ARG A 128 13.45 14.17 -0.68
N ALA A 129 13.09 13.04 -0.08
CA ALA A 129 12.26 13.03 1.13
C ALA A 129 12.94 13.75 2.30
N HIS A 130 14.24 13.51 2.48
CA HIS A 130 15.05 14.19 3.48
C HIS A 130 15.06 15.72 3.25
N ASP A 131 15.27 16.18 2.02
CA ASP A 131 15.33 17.60 1.69
C ASP A 131 14.00 18.33 1.84
N LEU A 132 12.88 17.62 1.64
CA LEU A 132 11.52 18.14 1.80
C LEU A 132 11.10 18.23 3.27
N LEU A 133 11.77 17.52 4.17
CA LEU A 133 11.46 17.57 5.59
C LEU A 133 12.11 18.79 6.26
N ARG A 134 11.40 19.36 7.22
CA ARG A 134 12.00 20.33 8.17
C ARG A 134 13.04 19.65 9.06
N PRO A 135 13.99 20.40 9.62
CA PRO A 135 14.79 19.89 10.74
C PRO A 135 13.88 19.33 11.84
N GLY A 136 14.16 18.12 12.31
CA GLY A 136 13.30 17.44 13.27
C GLY A 136 12.10 16.70 12.66
N GLY A 137 11.97 16.67 11.33
CA GLY A 137 10.88 15.98 10.65
C GLY A 137 11.05 14.46 10.59
N TRP A 138 10.00 13.77 10.14
CA TRP A 138 9.90 12.33 10.16
C TRP A 138 9.54 11.73 8.79
N MET A 139 10.16 10.61 8.47
CA MET A 139 9.75 9.75 7.36
C MET A 139 8.93 8.59 7.90
N ALA A 140 7.77 8.31 7.29
CA ALA A 140 6.90 7.20 7.67
C ALA A 140 6.56 6.33 6.45
N LEU A 141 6.83 5.03 6.54
CA LEU A 141 6.42 4.04 5.55
C LEU A 141 5.33 3.14 6.15
N LEU A 142 4.18 3.10 5.47
CA LEU A 142 3.07 2.24 5.80
C LEU A 142 2.98 1.14 4.75
N GLY A 143 2.66 -0.08 5.18
CA GLY A 143 2.50 -1.21 4.26
C GLY A 143 1.50 -2.24 4.77
N ASN A 144 1.03 -3.09 3.85
CA ASN A 144 0.20 -4.25 4.16
C ASN A 144 0.87 -5.50 3.58
N VAL A 145 1.32 -6.39 4.43
CA VAL A 145 1.88 -7.68 4.04
C VAL A 145 0.81 -8.74 4.19
N VAL A 146 0.55 -9.50 3.13
CA VAL A 146 -0.38 -10.64 3.21
C VAL A 146 0.28 -11.75 4.00
N VAL A 147 -0.43 -12.26 5.01
CA VAL A 147 0.06 -13.34 5.88
C VAL A 147 -1.00 -14.43 6.02
N ARG A 148 -0.58 -15.63 6.45
CA ARG A 148 -1.46 -16.74 6.83
C ARG A 148 -1.38 -17.02 8.32
N ARG A 149 -2.38 -17.75 8.83
CA ARG A 149 -2.42 -18.23 10.20
C ARG A 149 -2.42 -19.78 10.20
N PRO A 150 -1.59 -20.44 11.02
CA PRO A 150 -1.60 -21.88 11.11
C PRO A 150 -2.98 -22.45 11.50
N GLY A 151 -3.39 -23.53 10.86
CA GLY A 151 -4.63 -24.24 11.19
C GLY A 151 -5.93 -23.58 10.67
N GLU A 152 -5.86 -22.46 9.96
CA GLU A 152 -7.04 -21.89 9.30
C GLU A 152 -7.13 -22.32 7.83
N PRO A 153 -8.37 -22.52 7.31
CA PRO A 153 -8.57 -22.72 5.87
C PRO A 153 -7.98 -21.54 5.10
N GLU A 154 -7.16 -21.83 4.11
CA GLU A 154 -6.45 -20.83 3.35
C GLU A 154 -6.86 -20.91 1.89
N VAL A 155 -7.31 -19.79 1.33
CA VAL A 155 -7.77 -19.71 -0.06
C VAL A 155 -6.69 -20.17 -1.03
N TYR A 156 -5.43 -19.85 -0.78
CA TYR A 156 -4.32 -20.26 -1.66
C TYR A 156 -4.11 -21.78 -1.65
N ALA A 157 -4.25 -22.45 -0.49
CA ALA A 157 -4.19 -23.91 -0.41
C ALA A 157 -5.38 -24.54 -1.16
N GLU A 158 -6.58 -24.00 -0.97
CA GLU A 158 -7.81 -24.49 -1.57
C GLU A 158 -7.89 -24.24 -3.10
N THR A 159 -7.05 -23.37 -3.63
CA THR A 159 -7.05 -22.97 -5.05
C THR A 159 -5.73 -23.21 -5.76
N ALA A 160 -4.77 -23.90 -5.14
CA ALA A 160 -3.45 -24.17 -5.71
C ALA A 160 -3.54 -24.94 -7.05
N ASP A 161 -4.45 -25.92 -7.13
CA ASP A 161 -4.71 -26.67 -8.36
C ASP A 161 -5.25 -25.79 -9.50
N LEU A 162 -6.02 -24.77 -9.18
CA LEU A 162 -6.51 -23.81 -10.17
C LEU A 162 -5.37 -22.93 -10.68
N HIS A 163 -4.52 -22.42 -9.80
CA HIS A 163 -3.36 -21.63 -10.19
C HIS A 163 -2.42 -22.43 -11.10
N GLU A 164 -2.12 -23.67 -10.73
CA GLU A 164 -1.27 -24.55 -11.57
C GLU A 164 -1.93 -24.87 -12.93
N ARG A 165 -3.25 -25.08 -12.94
CA ARG A 165 -3.98 -25.35 -14.19
C ARG A 165 -3.98 -24.19 -15.18
N PHE A 166 -4.17 -22.95 -14.69
CA PHE A 166 -4.33 -21.77 -15.56
C PHE A 166 -3.01 -21.06 -15.85
N SER A 167 -2.00 -21.20 -15.00
CA SER A 167 -0.69 -20.57 -15.16
C SER A 167 0.40 -21.46 -14.55
N PRO A 168 0.72 -22.59 -15.21
CA PRO A 168 1.67 -23.58 -14.68
C PRO A 168 3.05 -22.98 -14.41
N GLY A 169 3.65 -23.35 -13.25
CA GLY A 169 5.01 -22.96 -12.89
C GLY A 169 5.20 -21.45 -12.69
N ASN A 170 4.15 -20.68 -12.51
CA ASN A 170 4.25 -19.25 -12.26
C ASN A 170 4.84 -19.00 -10.84
N PRO A 171 6.01 -18.31 -10.75
CA PRO A 171 6.69 -18.09 -9.48
C PRO A 171 5.92 -17.22 -8.49
N ASP A 172 4.94 -16.45 -8.97
CA ASP A 172 4.09 -15.61 -8.12
C ASP A 172 3.07 -16.42 -7.30
N TRP A 173 2.87 -17.72 -7.62
CA TRP A 173 1.99 -18.61 -6.87
C TRP A 173 2.70 -19.20 -5.66
N SER A 174 2.62 -18.51 -4.55
CA SER A 174 3.18 -18.99 -3.29
C SER A 174 2.21 -18.76 -2.13
N HIS A 175 2.30 -19.64 -1.13
CA HIS A 175 1.58 -19.41 0.12
C HIS A 175 2.09 -18.17 0.82
N PRO A 176 1.20 -17.32 1.35
CA PRO A 176 1.63 -16.20 2.18
C PRO A 176 2.48 -16.70 3.36
N PRO A 177 3.49 -15.94 3.79
CA PRO A 177 4.30 -16.29 4.95
C PRO A 177 3.48 -16.25 6.25
N LEU A 178 3.98 -16.87 7.30
CA LEU A 178 3.45 -16.69 8.64
C LEU A 178 3.79 -15.28 9.15
N ALA A 179 2.91 -14.70 9.96
CA ALA A 179 3.12 -13.35 10.52
C ALA A 179 4.44 -13.25 11.31
N ASP A 180 4.81 -14.27 12.07
CA ASP A 180 6.06 -14.27 12.84
C ASP A 180 7.30 -14.40 11.96
N GLN A 181 7.21 -15.09 10.83
CA GLN A 181 8.28 -15.11 9.82
C GLN A 181 8.50 -13.69 9.25
N VAL A 182 7.42 -12.98 8.90
CA VAL A 182 7.51 -11.60 8.42
C VAL A 182 8.15 -10.71 9.48
N ARG A 183 7.68 -10.76 10.73
CA ARG A 183 8.22 -9.94 11.82
C ARG A 183 9.70 -10.21 12.10
N SER A 184 10.18 -11.42 11.89
CA SER A 184 11.58 -11.78 12.14
C SER A 184 12.52 -11.38 11.00
N THR A 185 12.04 -11.34 9.76
CA THR A 185 12.87 -11.09 8.57
C THR A 185 12.73 -9.68 8.01
N ASP A 186 11.58 -9.03 8.22
CA ASP A 186 11.27 -7.69 7.70
C ASP A 186 11.44 -6.64 8.80
N GLN A 187 12.69 -6.22 9.01
CA GLN A 187 13.10 -5.28 10.06
C GLN A 187 13.51 -3.91 9.48
N GLY A 188 13.67 -2.92 10.35
CA GLY A 188 14.13 -1.60 9.97
C GLY A 188 13.23 -0.91 8.95
N TRP A 189 13.81 -0.37 7.90
CA TRP A 189 13.09 0.32 6.83
C TRP A 189 12.38 -0.63 5.83
N GLY A 190 12.58 -1.93 5.99
CA GLY A 190 11.99 -2.96 5.16
C GLY A 190 12.93 -3.50 4.08
N PRO A 191 12.53 -4.56 3.37
CA PRO A 191 13.38 -5.23 2.39
C PRO A 191 13.83 -4.29 1.27
N GLY A 192 15.16 -4.18 1.08
CA GLY A 192 15.77 -3.36 0.03
C GLY A 192 15.64 -1.84 0.24
N ALA A 193 15.16 -1.40 1.39
CA ALA A 193 15.03 0.02 1.73
C ALA A 193 16.21 0.46 2.62
N ASP A 194 17.19 1.11 2.03
CA ASP A 194 18.34 1.70 2.73
C ASP A 194 18.35 3.22 2.54
N PRO A 195 18.09 4.00 3.60
CA PRO A 195 18.13 5.45 3.53
C PRO A 195 19.55 6.04 3.51
N GLY A 196 20.62 5.23 3.53
CA GLY A 196 21.99 5.72 3.45
C GLY A 196 22.41 6.66 4.58
N GLY A 197 21.82 6.53 5.77
CA GLY A 197 22.09 7.40 6.92
C GLY A 197 21.32 8.72 6.94
N LEU A 198 20.49 9.01 5.93
CA LEU A 198 19.63 10.22 5.90
C LEU A 198 18.54 10.23 6.97
N PHE A 199 18.19 9.04 7.45
CA PHE A 199 17.21 8.83 8.51
C PHE A 199 17.80 7.91 9.59
N GLY A 200 17.39 8.13 10.83
CA GLY A 200 17.72 7.25 11.93
C GLY A 200 17.10 5.86 11.79
N PRO A 201 17.41 4.94 12.72
CA PRO A 201 16.80 3.62 12.76
C PRO A 201 15.26 3.71 12.78
N ALA A 202 14.60 2.93 11.92
CA ALA A 202 13.15 2.93 11.91
C ALA A 202 12.58 2.27 13.17
N ILE A 203 11.64 2.94 13.82
CA ILE A 203 10.72 2.34 14.79
C ILE A 203 9.71 1.53 13.98
N VAL A 204 9.61 0.22 14.25
CA VAL A 204 8.71 -0.69 13.51
C VAL A 204 7.59 -1.17 14.42
N ARG A 205 6.35 -1.04 13.96
CA ARG A 205 5.16 -1.55 14.64
C ARG A 205 4.28 -2.35 13.68
N TRP A 206 3.61 -3.38 14.21
CA TRP A 206 2.85 -4.35 13.42
C TRP A 206 1.42 -4.48 13.93
N TYR A 207 0.46 -4.45 13.01
CA TYR A 207 -0.97 -4.48 13.30
C TYR A 207 -1.63 -5.60 12.48
N PRO A 208 -2.06 -6.71 13.11
CA PRO A 208 -2.76 -7.78 12.41
C PRO A 208 -4.19 -7.34 12.07
N THR A 209 -4.58 -7.49 10.82
CA THR A 209 -5.94 -7.23 10.35
C THR A 209 -6.47 -8.40 9.51
N VAL A 210 -7.79 -8.50 9.39
CA VAL A 210 -8.45 -9.51 8.56
C VAL A 210 -9.60 -8.88 7.80
N GLN A 211 -9.68 -9.19 6.52
CA GLN A 211 -10.84 -8.87 5.69
C GLN A 211 -11.56 -10.14 5.28
N TRP A 212 -12.88 -10.06 5.17
CA TRP A 212 -13.73 -11.15 4.74
C TRP A 212 -14.41 -10.81 3.43
N PHE A 213 -14.52 -11.79 2.55
CA PHE A 213 -15.08 -11.66 1.22
C PHE A 213 -15.99 -12.86 0.93
N ASP A 214 -17.00 -12.65 0.10
CA ASP A 214 -17.61 -13.71 -0.69
C ASP A 214 -16.70 -14.09 -1.87
N GLY A 215 -17.08 -15.10 -2.64
CA GLY A 215 -16.27 -15.55 -3.77
C GLY A 215 -16.03 -14.46 -4.82
N ASN A 216 -17.02 -13.64 -5.11
CA ASN A 216 -16.90 -12.55 -6.09
C ASN A 216 -16.02 -11.43 -5.57
N GLY A 217 -16.21 -11.00 -4.33
CA GLY A 217 -15.40 -9.98 -3.69
C GLY A 217 -13.91 -10.40 -3.57
N PHE A 218 -13.65 -11.70 -3.33
CA PHE A 218 -12.28 -12.20 -3.32
C PHE A 218 -11.66 -12.19 -4.72
N ALA A 219 -12.40 -12.58 -5.76
CA ALA A 219 -11.95 -12.48 -7.14
C ALA A 219 -11.67 -11.02 -7.54
N ASP A 220 -12.51 -10.07 -7.12
CA ASP A 220 -12.33 -8.64 -7.33
C ASP A 220 -11.06 -8.12 -6.61
N LEU A 221 -10.81 -8.58 -5.38
CA LEU A 221 -9.57 -8.27 -4.68
C LEU A 221 -8.34 -8.76 -5.48
N LEU A 222 -8.34 -10.00 -5.94
CA LEU A 222 -7.24 -10.57 -6.74
C LEU A 222 -7.07 -9.79 -8.05
N ARG A 223 -8.17 -9.47 -8.76
CA ARG A 223 -8.17 -8.68 -10.00
C ARG A 223 -7.51 -7.31 -9.81
N SER A 224 -7.57 -6.72 -8.61
CA SER A 224 -6.94 -5.44 -8.28
C SER A 224 -5.43 -5.55 -8.01
N THR A 225 -4.85 -6.76 -7.93
CA THR A 225 -3.43 -6.94 -7.57
C THR A 225 -2.52 -7.03 -8.79
N SER A 226 -1.28 -6.56 -8.67
CA SER A 226 -0.29 -6.57 -9.76
C SER A 226 0.01 -7.97 -10.28
N VAL A 227 0.01 -8.98 -9.42
CA VAL A 227 0.27 -10.39 -9.78
C VAL A 227 -0.74 -10.87 -10.83
N TYR A 228 -2.04 -10.70 -10.55
CA TYR A 228 -3.08 -11.12 -11.47
C TYR A 228 -3.24 -10.19 -12.67
N ARG A 229 -2.94 -8.90 -12.49
CA ARG A 229 -2.99 -7.92 -13.60
C ARG A 229 -1.95 -8.18 -14.68
N ARG A 230 -0.83 -8.82 -14.36
CA ARG A 230 0.19 -9.23 -15.34
C ARG A 230 -0.23 -10.42 -16.20
N LEU A 231 -1.23 -11.19 -15.79
CA LEU A 231 -1.77 -12.29 -16.58
C LEU A 231 -2.54 -11.76 -17.79
N ASP A 232 -2.47 -12.50 -18.88
CA ASP A 232 -3.36 -12.29 -20.03
C ASP A 232 -4.82 -12.32 -19.56
N PRO A 233 -5.69 -11.40 -20.03
CA PRO A 233 -7.12 -11.41 -19.68
C PRO A 233 -7.81 -12.74 -19.93
N ASP A 234 -7.44 -13.47 -21.01
CA ASP A 234 -8.01 -14.78 -21.36
C ASP A 234 -7.58 -15.90 -20.39
N VAL A 235 -6.53 -15.70 -19.61
CA VAL A 235 -6.10 -16.58 -18.52
C VAL A 235 -6.66 -16.09 -17.18
N ARG A 236 -6.55 -14.79 -16.93
CA ARG A 236 -6.94 -14.17 -15.67
C ARG A 236 -8.42 -14.34 -15.35
N GLU A 237 -9.31 -13.99 -16.27
CA GLU A 237 -10.74 -13.99 -15.96
C GLU A 237 -11.29 -15.41 -15.73
N PRO A 238 -10.95 -16.44 -16.52
CA PRO A 238 -11.32 -17.81 -16.19
C PRO A 238 -10.75 -18.31 -14.86
N LEU A 239 -9.50 -17.97 -14.51
CA LEU A 239 -8.90 -18.30 -13.20
C LEU A 239 -9.69 -17.67 -12.06
N LEU A 240 -9.96 -16.37 -12.11
CA LEU A 240 -10.67 -15.65 -11.06
C LEU A 240 -12.11 -16.18 -10.89
N ASN A 241 -12.79 -16.50 -11.98
CA ASN A 241 -14.12 -17.11 -11.95
C ASN A 241 -14.09 -18.51 -11.30
N ALA A 242 -13.06 -19.32 -11.61
CA ALA A 242 -12.88 -20.63 -10.99
C ALA A 242 -12.58 -20.51 -9.48
N ILE A 243 -11.77 -19.55 -9.06
CA ILE A 243 -11.51 -19.24 -7.65
C ILE A 243 -12.80 -18.84 -6.93
N ALA A 244 -13.57 -17.93 -7.49
CA ALA A 244 -14.85 -17.51 -6.93
C ALA A 244 -15.84 -18.69 -6.77
N ALA A 245 -15.93 -19.54 -7.79
CA ALA A 245 -16.74 -20.77 -7.75
C ALA A 245 -16.25 -21.74 -6.66
N ARG A 246 -14.94 -21.92 -6.51
CA ARG A 246 -14.34 -22.77 -5.47
C ARG A 246 -14.70 -22.26 -4.07
N ILE A 247 -14.60 -20.96 -3.82
CA ILE A 247 -14.97 -20.32 -2.55
C ILE A 247 -16.45 -20.58 -2.25
N ARG A 248 -17.33 -20.38 -3.24
CA ARG A 248 -18.78 -20.66 -3.05
C ARG A 248 -19.07 -22.12 -2.73
N THR A 249 -18.44 -23.04 -3.43
CA THR A 249 -18.82 -24.46 -3.34
C THR A 249 -18.13 -25.23 -2.22
N ARG A 250 -16.92 -24.83 -1.83
CA ARG A 250 -16.13 -25.57 -0.83
C ARG A 250 -15.83 -24.80 0.45
N MET A 251 -16.00 -23.47 0.45
CA MET A 251 -15.68 -22.63 1.60
C MET A 251 -16.90 -21.92 2.17
N GLY A 252 -18.13 -22.34 1.79
CA GLY A 252 -19.36 -21.73 2.26
C GLY A 252 -19.54 -20.26 1.86
N ASP A 253 -19.03 -19.89 0.69
CA ASP A 253 -19.02 -18.54 0.14
C ASP A 253 -18.36 -17.50 1.08
N ARG A 254 -17.33 -17.93 1.81
CA ARG A 254 -16.63 -17.07 2.76
C ARG A 254 -15.14 -17.33 2.75
N ALA A 255 -14.39 -16.31 2.37
CA ALA A 255 -12.94 -16.32 2.34
C ALA A 255 -12.36 -15.18 3.15
N SER A 256 -11.27 -15.42 3.87
CA SER A 256 -10.54 -14.37 4.58
C SER A 256 -9.23 -14.05 3.88
N ARG A 257 -8.82 -12.78 3.96
CA ARG A 257 -7.46 -12.37 3.69
C ARG A 257 -6.89 -11.66 4.89
N ARG A 258 -5.81 -12.21 5.41
CA ARG A 258 -5.12 -11.65 6.56
C ARG A 258 -3.98 -10.76 6.11
N TYR A 259 -3.85 -9.64 6.79
CA TYR A 259 -2.74 -8.73 6.60
C TYR A 259 -2.02 -8.49 7.91
N LEU A 260 -0.75 -8.23 7.78
CA LEU A 260 0.07 -7.63 8.80
C LEU A 260 0.38 -6.22 8.31
N SER A 261 -0.37 -5.23 8.81
CA SER A 261 -0.06 -3.84 8.51
C SER A 261 1.19 -3.44 9.29
N VAL A 262 2.05 -2.66 8.66
CA VAL A 262 3.31 -2.21 9.25
C VAL A 262 3.41 -0.70 9.18
N LEU A 263 3.88 -0.11 10.27
CA LEU A 263 4.34 1.27 10.37
C LEU A 263 5.84 1.26 10.61
N ARG A 264 6.59 1.98 9.79
CA ARG A 264 8.02 2.26 9.97
C ARG A 264 8.20 3.77 10.03
N VAL A 265 8.76 4.26 11.10
CA VAL A 265 8.95 5.70 11.31
C VAL A 265 10.39 5.96 11.73
N GLY A 266 11.06 6.87 11.03
CA GLY A 266 12.42 7.29 11.40
C GLY A 266 12.57 8.81 11.29
N HIS A 267 13.37 9.33 12.20
CA HIS A 267 13.64 10.76 12.31
C HIS A 267 14.67 11.17 11.25
N ARG A 268 14.49 12.33 10.63
CA ARG A 268 15.48 12.97 9.76
C ARG A 268 16.76 13.23 10.54
N THR A 269 17.90 12.74 10.02
CA THR A 269 19.23 13.11 10.54
C THR A 269 19.58 14.53 10.15
N GLY A 270 20.44 15.18 10.91
CA GLY A 270 20.75 16.61 10.85
C GLY A 270 21.24 17.17 9.55
#